data_509be035d98851ee7e42544bb749e3a7
#
_entry.id   509be035d98851ee7e42544bb749e3a7
#
_cell.length_a   1.000
_cell.length_b   1.000
_cell.length_c   1.000
_cell.angle_alpha   90.00
_cell.angle_beta   90.00
_cell.angle_gamma   90.00
#
_symmetry.space_group_name_H-M   'P 1'
#
loop_
_entity.id
_entity.type
_entity.pdbx_description
1 polymer ?
#
loop_
_entity_poly.entity_id
_entity_poly.type
_entity_poly.pdbx_seq_one_letter_code
_entity_poly.pdbx_strand_id
1 'polypeptide(L)'
;ALVKASRLETGIITTAPEPQPVGPLLEGALAQARPQAEAKGLTLAAEPCGAAARFDRKWTAEALFNVVDNAVKYTPAGGRVTLSAVPLGQFCRVDVSDTGIGIPEEEQGRIFGRFYRGGAVRAEEGVGIGLYLVREILRRQGGYVKVASRPGQGTTFSLYLPRE
;
A
#
# COMPACT_ATOMS: atom_id res chain seq x y z
N ALA A 1 3.56 -10.27 10.46
CA ALA A 1 2.36 -9.46 10.28
C ALA A 1 1.38 -9.60 11.42
N LEU A 2 1.14 -10.83 11.91
CA LEU A 2 0.23 -11.02 13.04
C LEU A 2 0.70 -10.29 14.29
N VAL A 3 2.01 -10.33 14.56
CA VAL A 3 2.56 -9.66 15.73
C VAL A 3 2.39 -8.15 15.62
N LYS A 4 2.65 -7.59 14.43
CA LYS A 4 2.50 -6.16 14.22
C LYS A 4 1.04 -5.71 14.33
N ALA A 5 0.13 -6.47 13.72
CA ALA A 5 -1.29 -6.15 13.79
C ALA A 5 -1.81 -6.22 15.22
N SER A 6 -1.38 -7.24 15.97
CA SER A 6 -1.77 -7.39 17.37
C SER A 6 -1.30 -6.21 18.21
N ARG A 7 -0.07 -5.77 18.00
CA ARG A 7 0.46 -4.62 18.74
C ARG A 7 -0.30 -3.34 18.43
N LEU A 8 -0.66 -3.12 17.14
CA LEU A 8 -1.46 -1.96 16.78
C LEU A 8 -2.83 -2.00 17.43
N GLU A 9 -3.44 -3.17 17.47
CA GLU A 9 -4.74 -3.32 18.10
C GLU A 9 -4.71 -3.03 19.59
N THR A 10 -3.65 -3.44 20.25
CA THR A 10 -3.52 -3.22 21.69
C THR A 10 -2.99 -1.83 22.03
N GLY A 11 -2.62 -1.04 21.03
CA GLY A 11 -2.08 0.30 21.27
C GLY A 11 -0.65 0.33 21.74
N ILE A 12 0.05 -0.81 21.71
CA ILE A 12 1.44 -0.89 22.15
C ILE A 12 2.38 -0.16 21.19
N ILE A 13 2.06 -0.21 19.89
CA ILE A 13 2.90 0.43 18.88
C ILE A 13 2.52 1.89 18.75
N THR A 14 3.53 2.74 18.83
CA THR A 14 3.37 4.19 18.71
C THR A 14 4.10 4.65 17.46
N THR A 15 3.45 5.49 16.67
CA THR A 15 4.09 6.11 15.51
C THR A 15 4.74 7.42 15.94
N ALA A 16 5.82 7.79 15.27
CA ALA A 16 6.55 9.03 15.53
C ALA A 16 6.75 9.77 14.20
N PRO A 17 5.72 10.48 13.71
CA PRO A 17 5.82 11.18 12.42
C PRO A 17 6.83 12.32 12.45
N GLU A 18 7.59 12.46 11.37
CA GLU A 18 8.55 13.53 11.18
C GLU A 18 8.48 14.05 9.75
N PRO A 19 8.74 15.35 9.53
CA PRO A 19 8.81 15.87 8.16
C PRO A 19 9.98 15.23 7.42
N GLN A 20 9.73 14.70 6.22
CA GLN A 20 10.78 14.06 5.44
C GLN A 20 10.36 13.89 3.99
N PRO A 21 11.32 13.67 3.07
CA PRO A 21 10.97 13.47 1.66
C PRO A 21 10.28 12.13 1.44
N VAL A 22 9.37 12.11 0.48
CA VAL A 22 8.60 10.91 0.14
C VAL A 22 9.37 10.02 -0.85
N GLY A 23 10.22 10.61 -1.69
CA GLY A 23 10.96 9.84 -2.70
C GLY A 23 11.65 8.59 -2.17
N PRO A 24 12.47 8.71 -1.12
CA PRO A 24 13.14 7.54 -0.55
C PRO A 24 12.18 6.45 -0.06
N LEU A 25 10.99 6.84 0.37
CA LEU A 25 9.96 5.88 0.77
C LEU A 25 9.53 5.03 -0.42
N LEU A 26 9.29 5.66 -1.57
CA LEU A 26 8.91 4.95 -2.80
C LEU A 26 10.03 4.03 -3.26
N GLU A 27 11.27 4.54 -3.28
CA GLU A 27 12.42 3.76 -3.72
C GLU A 27 12.65 2.54 -2.84
N GLY A 28 12.47 2.68 -1.54
CA GLY A 28 12.62 1.57 -0.61
C GLY A 28 11.61 0.47 -0.85
N ALA A 29 10.34 0.83 -1.07
CA ALA A 29 9.31 -0.15 -1.34
C ALA A 29 9.58 -0.86 -2.67
N LEU A 30 10.03 -0.10 -3.67
CA LEU A 30 10.36 -0.63 -4.99
C LEU A 30 11.48 -1.66 -4.88
N ALA A 31 12.55 -1.30 -4.18
CA ALA A 31 13.70 -2.19 -4.01
C ALA A 31 13.31 -3.48 -3.31
N GLN A 32 12.46 -3.39 -2.31
CA GLN A 32 12.03 -4.54 -1.52
C GLN A 32 11.15 -5.49 -2.34
N ALA A 33 10.34 -4.97 -3.24
CA ALA A 33 9.42 -5.77 -4.05
C ALA A 33 10.04 -6.27 -5.36
N ARG A 34 11.19 -5.71 -5.77
CA ARG A 34 11.76 -6.00 -7.09
C ARG A 34 12.04 -7.49 -7.35
N PRO A 35 12.62 -8.25 -6.42
CA PRO A 35 12.87 -9.67 -6.71
C PRO A 35 11.61 -10.45 -7.06
N GLN A 36 10.52 -10.20 -6.34
CA GLN A 36 9.26 -10.90 -6.60
C GLN A 36 8.63 -10.45 -7.91
N ALA A 37 8.70 -9.15 -8.22
CA ALA A 37 8.15 -8.62 -9.46
C ALA A 37 8.92 -9.18 -10.66
N GLU A 38 10.24 -9.20 -10.59
CA GLU A 38 11.06 -9.74 -11.68
C GLU A 38 10.81 -11.23 -11.89
N ALA A 39 10.73 -11.98 -10.79
CA ALA A 39 10.47 -13.43 -10.88
C ALA A 39 9.13 -13.71 -11.54
N LYS A 40 8.17 -12.82 -11.42
CA LYS A 40 6.85 -12.98 -12.01
C LYS A 40 6.73 -12.36 -13.39
N GLY A 41 7.73 -11.63 -13.86
CA GLY A 41 7.70 -10.99 -15.15
C GLY A 41 6.90 -9.69 -15.19
N LEU A 42 6.86 -8.96 -14.08
CA LEU A 42 6.16 -7.67 -14.00
C LEU A 42 7.13 -6.53 -14.20
N THR A 43 6.62 -5.43 -14.76
CA THR A 43 7.34 -4.17 -14.81
C THR A 43 7.01 -3.39 -13.55
N LEU A 44 8.03 -2.98 -12.81
CA LEU A 44 7.88 -2.25 -11.55
C LEU A 44 8.65 -0.95 -11.66
N ALA A 45 7.97 0.18 -11.47
CA ALA A 45 8.58 1.49 -11.65
C ALA A 45 8.03 2.50 -10.66
N ALA A 46 8.84 3.51 -10.32
CA ALA A 46 8.40 4.64 -9.52
C ALA A 46 8.70 5.91 -10.29
N GLU A 47 7.76 6.85 -10.28
CA GLU A 47 7.97 8.14 -10.91
C GLU A 47 8.82 9.03 -10.00
N PRO A 48 9.67 9.90 -10.56
CA PRO A 48 10.45 10.84 -9.74
C PRO A 48 9.54 11.66 -8.84
N CYS A 49 9.95 11.84 -7.59
CA CYS A 49 9.10 12.52 -6.61
C CYS A 49 9.93 13.48 -5.77
N GLY A 50 9.58 14.76 -5.83
CA GLY A 50 10.18 15.79 -4.99
C GLY A 50 9.32 16.19 -3.80
N ALA A 51 8.21 15.51 -3.57
CA ALA A 51 7.29 15.87 -2.49
C ALA A 51 7.84 15.48 -1.12
N ALA A 52 7.35 16.18 -0.10
CA ALA A 52 7.67 15.85 1.30
C ALA A 52 6.37 15.74 2.08
N ALA A 53 6.42 15.01 3.18
CA ALA A 53 5.26 14.82 4.03
C ALA A 53 5.73 14.53 5.46
N ARG A 54 4.78 14.47 6.38
CA ARG A 54 5.07 14.16 7.78
C ARG A 54 4.62 12.73 8.05
N PHE A 55 5.55 11.84 8.31
CA PHE A 55 5.22 10.44 8.56
C PHE A 55 6.31 9.73 9.36
N ASP A 56 5.92 8.59 9.95
CA ASP A 56 6.84 7.67 10.60
C ASP A 56 7.42 6.80 9.51
N ARG A 57 8.72 6.90 9.28
CA ARG A 57 9.35 6.20 8.16
C ARG A 57 9.22 4.69 8.26
N LYS A 58 9.45 4.14 9.44
CA LYS A 58 9.44 2.70 9.63
C LYS A 58 8.06 2.10 9.35
N TRP A 59 7.03 2.67 9.98
CA TRP A 59 5.68 2.13 9.84
C TRP A 59 5.07 2.44 8.49
N THR A 60 5.36 3.61 7.93
CA THR A 60 4.83 3.96 6.60
C THR A 60 5.49 3.10 5.53
N ALA A 61 6.80 2.79 5.69
CA ALA A 61 7.48 1.87 4.76
C ALA A 61 6.82 0.49 4.81
N GLU A 62 6.44 0.03 6.00
CA GLU A 62 5.75 -1.25 6.14
C GLU A 62 4.39 -1.21 5.44
N ALA A 63 3.64 -0.13 5.63
CA ALA A 63 2.34 0.02 4.99
C ALA A 63 2.46 0.05 3.47
N LEU A 64 3.40 0.84 2.96
CA LEU A 64 3.58 0.95 1.51
C LEU A 64 4.02 -0.38 0.91
N PHE A 65 4.95 -1.08 1.56
CA PHE A 65 5.36 -2.38 1.06
C PHE A 65 4.20 -3.37 1.01
N ASN A 66 3.33 -3.36 2.02
CA ASN A 66 2.17 -4.26 2.01
C ASN A 66 1.28 -4.00 0.80
N VAL A 67 1.10 -2.72 0.43
CA VAL A 67 0.28 -2.39 -0.74
C VAL A 67 0.99 -2.81 -2.04
N VAL A 68 2.29 -2.57 -2.15
CA VAL A 68 3.06 -2.96 -3.33
C VAL A 68 3.11 -4.48 -3.47
N ASP A 69 3.33 -5.19 -2.37
CA ASP A 69 3.35 -6.65 -2.36
C ASP A 69 2.01 -7.21 -2.83
N ASN A 70 0.93 -6.60 -2.38
CA ASN A 70 -0.41 -7.00 -2.80
C ASN A 70 -0.59 -6.79 -4.30
N ALA A 71 -0.12 -5.65 -4.82
CA ALA A 71 -0.20 -5.37 -6.25
C ALA A 71 0.59 -6.39 -7.07
N VAL A 72 1.79 -6.75 -6.61
CA VAL A 72 2.61 -7.75 -7.30
C VAL A 72 1.92 -9.11 -7.31
N LYS A 73 1.32 -9.51 -6.19
CA LYS A 73 0.65 -10.80 -6.10
C LYS A 73 -0.51 -10.92 -7.08
N TYR A 74 -1.27 -9.86 -7.25
CA TYR A 74 -2.52 -9.92 -8.02
C TYR A 74 -2.43 -9.35 -9.42
N THR A 75 -1.22 -9.08 -9.90
CA THR A 75 -0.99 -8.68 -11.29
C THR A 75 -0.38 -9.85 -12.04
N PRO A 76 -1.04 -10.35 -13.10
CA PRO A 76 -0.49 -11.46 -13.87
C PRO A 76 0.82 -11.08 -14.56
N ALA A 77 1.61 -12.10 -14.93
CA ALA A 77 2.86 -11.91 -15.64
C ALA A 77 2.65 -11.02 -16.88
N GLY A 78 3.60 -10.15 -17.12
CA GLY A 78 3.50 -9.17 -18.22
C GLY A 78 2.85 -7.87 -17.84
N GLY A 79 2.29 -7.79 -16.63
CA GLY A 79 1.64 -6.58 -16.16
C GLY A 79 2.61 -5.56 -15.58
N ARG A 80 2.05 -4.53 -14.99
CA ARG A 80 2.82 -3.37 -14.51
C ARG A 80 2.33 -2.89 -13.15
N VAL A 81 3.27 -2.48 -12.31
CA VAL A 81 2.97 -1.81 -11.04
C VAL A 81 3.76 -0.50 -11.01
N THR A 82 3.09 0.61 -10.79
CA THR A 82 3.70 1.94 -10.81
C THR A 82 3.42 2.68 -9.51
N LEU A 83 4.46 3.27 -8.94
CA LEU A 83 4.37 4.10 -7.74
C LEU A 83 4.56 5.56 -8.13
N SER A 84 3.75 6.44 -7.52
CA SER A 84 3.91 7.88 -7.73
C SER A 84 3.43 8.62 -6.49
N ALA A 85 3.78 9.89 -6.38
CA ALA A 85 3.33 10.71 -5.26
C ALA A 85 3.14 12.14 -5.73
N VAL A 86 2.11 12.80 -5.21
CA VAL A 86 1.77 14.16 -5.60
C VAL A 86 1.18 14.90 -4.41
N PRO A 87 1.55 16.19 -4.21
CA PRO A 87 0.89 17.01 -3.20
C PRO A 87 -0.57 17.20 -3.57
N LEU A 88 -1.45 17.10 -2.59
CA LEU A 88 -2.89 17.24 -2.82
C LEU A 88 -3.51 17.85 -1.56
N GLY A 89 -3.72 19.18 -1.59
CA GLY A 89 -4.28 19.87 -0.43
C GLY A 89 -3.37 19.76 0.77
N GLN A 90 -3.91 19.28 1.87
CA GLN A 90 -3.15 19.13 3.11
C GLN A 90 -2.39 17.81 3.18
N PHE A 91 -2.43 17.04 2.11
CA PHE A 91 -1.82 15.71 2.07
C PHE A 91 -0.81 15.58 0.95
N CYS A 92 0.01 14.56 1.05
CA CYS A 92 0.77 14.03 -0.06
C CYS A 92 0.13 12.69 -0.38
N ARG A 93 -0.36 12.50 -1.60
CA ARG A 93 -1.00 11.25 -2.00
C ARG A 93 0.02 10.35 -2.68
N VAL A 94 0.21 9.18 -2.12
CA VAL A 94 1.08 8.15 -2.71
C VAL A 94 0.18 7.13 -3.39
N ASP A 95 0.36 6.94 -4.69
CA ASP A 95 -0.44 6.01 -5.47
C ASP A 95 0.37 4.77 -5.84
N VAL A 96 -0.25 3.60 -5.69
CA VAL A 96 0.26 2.33 -6.17
C VAL A 96 -0.76 1.80 -7.16
N SER A 97 -0.43 1.85 -8.45
CA SER A 97 -1.34 1.45 -9.52
C SER A 97 -0.86 0.17 -10.16
N ASP A 98 -1.75 -0.79 -10.35
CA ASP A 98 -1.42 -2.04 -11.03
C ASP A 98 -2.39 -2.32 -12.17
N THR A 99 -1.97 -3.20 -13.08
CA THR A 99 -2.80 -3.62 -14.21
C THR A 99 -3.35 -5.02 -13.96
N GLY A 100 -3.65 -5.33 -12.70
CA GLY A 100 -4.05 -6.65 -12.28
C GLY A 100 -5.51 -6.99 -12.50
N ILE A 101 -5.96 -7.99 -11.74
CA ILE A 101 -7.33 -8.52 -11.91
C ILE A 101 -8.43 -7.58 -11.43
N GLY A 102 -8.07 -6.56 -10.66
CA GLY A 102 -9.05 -5.67 -10.09
C GLY A 102 -9.79 -6.28 -8.90
N ILE A 103 -10.66 -5.48 -8.29
CA ILE A 103 -11.41 -5.89 -7.11
C ILE A 103 -12.88 -5.63 -7.40
N PRO A 104 -13.76 -6.62 -7.24
CA PRO A 104 -15.20 -6.41 -7.43
C PRO A 104 -15.69 -5.29 -6.53
N GLU A 105 -16.61 -4.48 -7.06
CA GLU A 105 -17.11 -3.31 -6.35
C GLU A 105 -17.69 -3.67 -4.98
N GLU A 106 -18.41 -4.78 -4.91
CA GLU A 106 -19.03 -5.22 -3.68
C GLU A 106 -18.03 -5.64 -2.61
N GLU A 107 -16.77 -5.87 -2.98
CA GLU A 107 -15.72 -6.22 -2.02
C GLU A 107 -14.90 -5.02 -1.59
N GLN A 108 -14.89 -3.94 -2.34
CA GLN A 108 -13.99 -2.82 -2.08
C GLN A 108 -14.19 -2.16 -0.72
N GLY A 109 -15.40 -2.18 -0.20
CA GLY A 109 -15.67 -1.62 1.12
C GLY A 109 -15.17 -2.48 2.27
N ARG A 110 -14.75 -3.72 1.99
CA ARG A 110 -14.36 -4.68 3.03
C ARG A 110 -12.89 -5.05 3.01
N ILE A 111 -12.14 -4.65 1.98
CA ILE A 111 -10.76 -5.14 1.81
C ILE A 111 -9.81 -4.68 2.91
N PHE A 112 -10.15 -3.63 3.63
CA PHE A 112 -9.35 -3.15 4.74
C PHE A 112 -9.79 -3.77 6.07
N GLY A 113 -10.77 -4.68 6.03
CA GLY A 113 -11.22 -5.35 7.22
C GLY A 113 -10.19 -6.36 7.69
N ARG A 114 -10.20 -6.61 8.99
CA ARG A 114 -9.29 -7.58 9.58
C ARG A 114 -9.62 -8.99 9.06
N PHE A 115 -8.57 -9.71 8.64
CA PHE A 115 -8.67 -11.06 8.09
C PHE A 115 -9.44 -11.17 6.77
N TYR A 116 -9.75 -10.03 6.13
CA TYR A 116 -10.40 -10.09 4.83
C TYR A 116 -9.47 -10.70 3.78
N ARG A 117 -10.05 -11.52 2.91
CA ARG A 117 -9.37 -12.05 1.72
C ARG A 117 -10.37 -12.06 0.58
N GLY A 118 -9.96 -11.55 -0.59
CA GLY A 118 -10.84 -11.52 -1.74
C GLY A 118 -11.19 -12.92 -2.23
N GLY A 119 -12.38 -13.08 -2.80
CA GLY A 119 -12.85 -14.36 -3.27
C GLY A 119 -11.96 -15.00 -4.32
N ALA A 120 -11.42 -14.20 -5.25
CA ALA A 120 -10.62 -14.71 -6.36
C ALA A 120 -9.22 -15.15 -5.94
N VAL A 121 -8.71 -14.67 -4.81
CA VAL A 121 -7.31 -14.90 -4.43
C VAL A 121 -7.16 -15.45 -3.02
N ARG A 122 -8.27 -15.84 -2.40
CA ARG A 122 -8.21 -16.25 -1.00
C ARG A 122 -7.26 -17.41 -0.74
N ALA A 123 -7.13 -18.31 -1.69
CA ALA A 123 -6.28 -19.49 -1.50
C ALA A 123 -4.79 -19.14 -1.44
N GLU A 124 -4.40 -18.00 -1.94
CA GLU A 124 -3.00 -17.59 -2.00
C GLU A 124 -2.57 -16.79 -0.78
N GLU A 125 -3.51 -16.37 0.02
CA GLU A 125 -3.20 -15.49 1.13
C GLU A 125 -2.97 -16.23 2.42
N GLY A 126 -2.13 -15.63 3.27
CA GLY A 126 -2.01 -16.09 4.64
C GLY A 126 -3.22 -15.65 5.42
N VAL A 127 -3.10 -14.60 6.18
CA VAL A 127 -4.11 -14.20 7.14
C VAL A 127 -4.95 -13.00 6.70
N GLY A 128 -4.66 -12.36 5.61
CA GLY A 128 -5.47 -11.24 5.12
C GLY A 128 -5.47 -10.03 6.04
N ILE A 129 -4.37 -9.76 6.73
CA ILE A 129 -4.30 -8.59 7.62
C ILE A 129 -3.44 -7.45 7.08
N GLY A 130 -2.81 -7.64 5.91
CA GLY A 130 -1.92 -6.64 5.35
C GLY A 130 -2.58 -5.29 5.10
N LEU A 131 -3.75 -5.29 4.46
CA LEU A 131 -4.44 -4.04 4.16
C LEU A 131 -5.08 -3.42 5.41
N TYR A 132 -5.53 -4.25 6.35
CA TYR A 132 -5.99 -3.75 7.62
C TYR A 132 -4.86 -2.99 8.34
N LEU A 133 -3.67 -3.55 8.32
CA LEU A 133 -2.50 -2.93 8.93
C LEU A 133 -2.19 -1.59 8.25
N VAL A 134 -2.28 -1.54 6.93
CA VAL A 134 -2.08 -0.29 6.18
C VAL A 134 -3.01 0.80 6.69
N ARG A 135 -4.29 0.49 6.80
CA ARG A 135 -5.27 1.46 7.28
C ARG A 135 -4.95 1.94 8.68
N GLU A 136 -4.58 1.04 9.58
CA GLU A 136 -4.28 1.40 10.96
C GLU A 136 -3.02 2.25 11.08
N ILE A 137 -1.99 1.94 10.31
CA ILE A 137 -0.76 2.73 10.31
C ILE A 137 -1.03 4.16 9.86
N LEU A 138 -1.78 4.32 8.76
CA LEU A 138 -2.07 5.65 8.24
C LEU A 138 -2.97 6.44 9.18
N ARG A 139 -3.99 5.78 9.72
CA ARG A 139 -4.93 6.45 10.62
C ARG A 139 -4.24 7.00 11.86
N ARG A 140 -3.28 6.26 12.41
CA ARG A 140 -2.55 6.70 13.59
C ARG A 140 -1.70 7.94 13.33
N GLN A 141 -1.42 8.24 12.07
CA GLN A 141 -0.62 9.40 11.68
C GLN A 141 -1.46 10.54 11.12
N GLY A 142 -2.77 10.43 11.16
CA GLY A 142 -3.65 11.45 10.64
C GLY A 142 -3.90 11.35 9.14
N GLY A 143 -3.52 10.23 8.54
CA GLY A 143 -3.74 9.97 7.12
C GLY A 143 -4.83 8.94 6.89
N TYR A 144 -4.95 8.50 5.66
CA TYR A 144 -5.95 7.48 5.31
C TYR A 144 -5.58 6.83 3.97
N VAL A 145 -6.31 5.78 3.62
CA VAL A 145 -6.09 5.04 2.38
C VAL A 145 -7.40 4.89 1.63
N LYS A 146 -7.33 4.96 0.30
CA LYS A 146 -8.47 4.74 -0.57
C LYS A 146 -8.10 3.75 -1.65
N VAL A 147 -9.13 3.12 -2.25
CA VAL A 147 -8.94 2.19 -3.36
C VAL A 147 -9.87 2.58 -4.49
N ALA A 148 -9.36 2.50 -5.72
CA ALA A 148 -10.16 2.65 -6.92
C ALA A 148 -9.80 1.45 -7.80
N SER A 149 -10.81 0.68 -8.19
CA SER A 149 -10.56 -0.56 -8.92
C SER A 149 -11.75 -0.95 -9.75
N ARG A 150 -11.49 -1.68 -10.85
CA ARG A 150 -12.53 -2.29 -11.68
C ARG A 150 -12.05 -3.69 -12.05
N PRO A 151 -12.91 -4.70 -11.95
CA PRO A 151 -12.55 -6.05 -12.34
C PRO A 151 -11.97 -6.09 -13.75
N GLY A 152 -10.82 -6.73 -13.91
CA GLY A 152 -10.14 -6.86 -15.19
C GLY A 152 -9.36 -5.64 -15.64
N GLN A 153 -9.40 -4.54 -14.90
CA GLN A 153 -8.76 -3.29 -15.32
C GLN A 153 -7.73 -2.76 -14.35
N GLY A 154 -7.47 -3.51 -13.28
CA GLY A 154 -6.46 -3.11 -12.32
C GLY A 154 -6.98 -2.35 -11.12
N THR A 155 -6.05 -1.92 -10.27
CA THR A 155 -6.35 -1.29 -8.99
C THR A 155 -5.37 -0.18 -8.72
N THR A 156 -5.85 0.91 -8.12
CA THR A 156 -5.01 1.95 -7.59
C THR A 156 -5.33 2.13 -6.12
N PHE A 157 -4.31 1.93 -5.27
CA PHE A 157 -4.38 2.29 -3.86
C PHE A 157 -3.75 3.65 -3.67
N SER A 158 -4.43 4.52 -2.95
CA SER A 158 -3.93 5.86 -2.67
C SER A 158 -3.76 6.03 -1.17
N LEU A 159 -2.53 6.28 -0.75
CA LEU A 159 -2.17 6.50 0.65
C LEU A 159 -1.99 7.99 0.86
N TYR A 160 -2.73 8.56 1.81
CA TYR A 160 -2.70 10.00 2.08
C TYR A 160 -1.89 10.25 3.34
N LEU A 161 -0.76 10.94 3.19
CA LEU A 161 0.13 11.31 4.28
C LEU A 161 -0.02 12.80 4.55
N PRO A 162 -0.16 13.25 5.80
CA PRO A 162 -0.23 14.69 6.08
C PRO A 162 1.03 15.39 5.61
N ARG A 163 0.89 16.58 5.05
CA ARG A 163 2.06 17.35 4.60
C ARG A 163 2.78 18.02 5.76
N GLU A 164 2.04 18.31 6.82
CA GLU A 164 2.60 18.98 7.99
C GLU A 164 2.15 18.30 9.26
#